data_068b7129b97018c708e80656213defc7
#
_entry.id   068b7129b97018c708e80656213defc7
#
_cell.length_a   1.000
_cell.length_b   1.000
_cell.length_c   1.000
_cell.angle_alpha   90.00
_cell.angle_beta   90.00
_cell.angle_gamma   90.00
#
_symmetry.space_group_name_H-M   'P 1'
#
loop_
_entity.id
_entity.type
_entity.pdbx_description
1 polymer ?
#
loop_
_entity_poly.entity_id
_entity_poly.type
_entity_poly.pdbx_seq_one_letter_code
_entity_poly.pdbx_strand_id
1 'polypeptide(L)'
;MSQGLDESVGVACGLDTACPDTVNPNEDRQATIRTLYLSALVDALSEHGHQVDTLLREYGFYRNQTATPYERVPLHRYVSLLEHAARKFDRPYLGLEMGAQFGLEEMGPFHALFVAAGSLRATLDSFGMFQGHWQTRTSLDVTAQAETTTLSYRIQNRAIWPRSQDAEFTMAGMALMLKQLATPGWKPIEVHFEHSIVGREQTLERFFRAPVIGNQVANQLVMRNSDLDRQFSRASGFQDTRLKSVLECHLLDLMGPEITVTKAVTEQVEEAIARRLGRAPVDCDSIALVLEMSARSLRRRLMEEGASFRSVLQ
;
A
#
# COMPACT_ATOMS: atom_id res chain seq x y z
N MET A 1 -19.84 -53.50 49.34
CA MET A 1 -19.81 -52.45 50.37
C MET A 1 -18.86 -51.40 49.90
N SER A 2 -19.45 -50.40 49.44
CA SER A 2 -19.41 -48.97 49.83
C SER A 2 -18.24 -48.21 49.19
N GLN A 3 -18.51 -47.42 48.18
CA GLN A 3 -18.75 -45.95 48.19
C GLN A 3 -17.43 -45.21 48.50
N GLY A 4 -16.95 -44.23 47.75
CA GLY A 4 -17.57 -43.29 46.84
C GLY A 4 -16.69 -42.02 46.81
N LEU A 5 -16.95 -41.18 45.80
CA LEU A 5 -16.67 -39.73 45.70
C LEU A 5 -15.23 -39.35 45.44
N ASP A 6 -14.87 -38.94 44.21
CA ASP A 6 -15.26 -37.68 43.49
C ASP A 6 -14.73 -36.43 44.20
N GLU A 7 -13.78 -35.80 43.55
CA GLU A 7 -13.73 -34.31 43.45
C GLU A 7 -12.74 -33.88 42.36
N SER A 8 -13.34 -33.50 41.26
CA SER A 8 -12.73 -32.75 40.16
C SER A 8 -12.41 -31.32 40.59
N VAL A 9 -11.18 -30.87 40.40
CA VAL A 9 -10.89 -29.44 40.33
C VAL A 9 -10.41 -29.12 38.94
N GLY A 10 -11.35 -28.65 38.14
CA GLY A 10 -11.09 -28.04 36.85
C GLY A 10 -10.48 -26.65 37.05
N VAL A 11 -9.26 -26.47 36.59
CA VAL A 11 -8.68 -25.14 36.34
C VAL A 11 -8.99 -24.78 34.89
N ALA A 12 -10.03 -23.96 34.70
CA ALA A 12 -10.33 -23.33 33.44
C ALA A 12 -9.30 -22.22 33.20
N CYS A 13 -8.36 -22.48 32.34
CA CYS A 13 -7.50 -21.43 31.79
C CYS A 13 -8.27 -20.79 30.61
N GLY A 14 -8.99 -19.73 30.91
CA GLY A 14 -9.61 -18.88 29.90
C GLY A 14 -8.54 -18.08 29.16
N LEU A 15 -8.16 -18.56 27.99
CA LEU A 15 -7.53 -17.74 26.98
C LEU A 15 -8.64 -17.19 26.09
N ASP A 16 -9.05 -15.98 26.37
CA ASP A 16 -9.82 -15.14 25.45
C ASP A 16 -8.95 -14.86 24.23
N THR A 17 -8.97 -15.78 23.28
CA THR A 17 -8.62 -15.47 21.88
C THR A 17 -9.82 -14.74 21.31
N ALA A 18 -9.83 -13.43 21.44
CA ALA A 18 -10.68 -12.58 20.62
C ALA A 18 -10.34 -12.86 19.16
N CYS A 19 -11.18 -13.67 18.52
CA CYS A 19 -11.25 -13.82 17.08
C CYS A 19 -11.56 -12.41 16.52
N PRO A 20 -10.77 -11.86 15.59
CA PRO A 20 -11.13 -10.60 14.94
C PRO A 20 -12.23 -10.90 13.92
N ASP A 21 -13.46 -10.84 14.39
CA ASP A 21 -14.64 -11.18 13.61
C ASP A 21 -15.15 -10.01 12.79
N THR A 22 -15.52 -10.40 11.59
CA THR A 22 -16.37 -9.74 10.59
C THR A 22 -15.71 -8.65 9.73
N VAL A 23 -14.64 -9.03 9.04
CA VAL A 23 -14.32 -8.43 7.73
C VAL A 23 -15.37 -8.94 6.75
N ASN A 24 -16.06 -8.03 6.06
CA ASN A 24 -17.02 -8.41 5.03
C ASN A 24 -16.27 -9.24 3.95
N PRO A 25 -16.51 -10.55 3.83
CA PRO A 25 -15.74 -11.44 2.97
C PRO A 25 -15.84 -11.09 1.47
N ASN A 26 -16.74 -10.18 1.09
CA ASN A 26 -16.88 -9.69 -0.28
C ASN A 26 -15.97 -8.48 -0.59
N GLU A 27 -15.66 -7.63 0.38
CA GLU A 27 -14.76 -6.48 0.19
C GLU A 27 -13.31 -6.94 0.07
N ASP A 28 -12.92 -7.92 0.86
CA ASP A 28 -11.55 -8.43 0.91
C ASP A 28 -11.17 -9.23 -0.36
N ARG A 29 -12.15 -9.87 -1.02
CA ARG A 29 -11.93 -10.62 -2.27
C ARG A 29 -11.63 -9.74 -3.49
N GLN A 30 -11.87 -8.44 -3.41
CA GLN A 30 -11.70 -7.50 -4.52
C GLN A 30 -10.33 -6.79 -4.53
N ALA A 31 -9.66 -6.66 -3.38
CA ALA A 31 -8.33 -6.04 -3.32
C ALA A 31 -7.25 -7.00 -3.79
N THR A 32 -6.48 -6.58 -4.81
CA THR A 32 -5.43 -7.41 -5.41
C THR A 32 -4.13 -6.65 -5.58
N ILE A 33 -3.03 -7.41 -5.65
CA ILE A 33 -1.68 -6.93 -5.96
C ILE A 33 -1.06 -7.82 -7.05
N ARG A 34 -0.13 -7.30 -7.84
CA ARG A 34 0.57 -8.08 -8.86
C ARG A 34 1.57 -9.05 -8.23
N THR A 35 1.71 -10.22 -8.84
CA THR A 35 2.64 -11.27 -8.40
C THR A 35 4.11 -10.85 -8.44
N LEU A 36 4.46 -9.80 -9.18
CA LEU A 36 5.77 -9.17 -9.16
C LEU A 36 6.26 -8.89 -7.71
N TYR A 37 5.38 -8.41 -6.85
CA TYR A 37 5.70 -8.13 -5.44
C TYR A 37 5.84 -9.41 -4.60
N LEU A 38 5.07 -10.47 -4.96
CA LEU A 38 5.24 -11.79 -4.36
C LEU A 38 6.60 -12.40 -4.76
N SER A 39 7.03 -12.20 -6.01
CA SER A 39 8.37 -12.63 -6.46
C SER A 39 9.47 -11.98 -5.66
N ALA A 40 9.42 -10.65 -5.46
CA ALA A 40 10.39 -9.92 -4.65
C ALA A 40 10.50 -10.48 -3.22
N LEU A 41 9.37 -10.86 -2.60
CA LEU A 41 9.37 -11.49 -1.27
C LEU A 41 10.06 -12.87 -1.31
N VAL A 42 9.70 -13.70 -2.30
CA VAL A 42 10.28 -15.04 -2.45
C VAL A 42 11.80 -14.96 -2.66
N ASP A 43 12.26 -14.02 -3.48
CA ASP A 43 13.68 -13.82 -3.76
C ASP A 43 14.43 -13.36 -2.50
N ALA A 44 13.92 -12.34 -1.82
CA ALA A 44 14.49 -11.82 -0.57
C ALA A 44 14.60 -12.86 0.54
N LEU A 45 13.66 -13.80 0.63
CA LEU A 45 13.70 -14.90 1.60
C LEU A 45 14.63 -16.03 1.15
N SER A 46 14.65 -16.35 -0.15
CA SER A 46 15.46 -17.41 -0.72
C SER A 46 16.96 -17.09 -0.67
N GLU A 47 17.35 -15.85 -0.92
CA GLU A 47 18.74 -15.37 -0.80
C GLU A 47 19.33 -15.60 0.61
N HIS A 48 18.48 -15.56 1.64
CA HIS A 48 18.89 -15.82 3.02
C HIS A 48 18.73 -17.30 3.44
N GLY A 49 18.49 -18.22 2.49
CA GLY A 49 18.41 -19.66 2.72
C GLY A 49 17.12 -20.12 3.40
N HIS A 50 16.08 -19.29 3.47
CA HIS A 50 14.81 -19.68 4.07
C HIS A 50 13.99 -20.59 3.15
N GLN A 51 13.39 -21.62 3.72
CA GLN A 51 12.45 -22.49 3.01
C GLN A 51 11.07 -21.83 2.94
N VAL A 52 10.75 -21.21 1.82
CA VAL A 52 9.59 -20.34 1.64
C VAL A 52 8.32 -21.11 1.29
N ASP A 53 8.44 -22.29 0.66
CA ASP A 53 7.30 -23.00 0.04
C ASP A 53 6.20 -23.40 1.05
N THR A 54 6.58 -23.75 2.27
CA THR A 54 5.60 -24.06 3.33
C THR A 54 4.84 -22.82 3.74
N LEU A 55 5.56 -21.71 3.94
CA LEU A 55 4.95 -20.42 4.29
C LEU A 55 4.02 -19.91 3.18
N LEU A 56 4.43 -20.02 1.92
CA LEU A 56 3.57 -19.64 0.78
C LEU A 56 2.24 -20.41 0.80
N ARG A 57 2.31 -21.73 0.99
CA ARG A 57 1.11 -22.60 1.01
C ARG A 57 0.15 -22.26 2.17
N GLU A 58 0.67 -21.87 3.34
CA GLU A 58 -0.15 -21.43 4.47
C GLU A 58 -1.06 -20.24 4.09
N TYR A 59 -0.61 -19.39 3.16
CA TYR A 59 -1.37 -18.23 2.65
C TYR A 59 -2.04 -18.47 1.30
N GLY A 60 -2.03 -19.73 0.80
CA GLY A 60 -2.63 -20.09 -0.47
C GLY A 60 -1.87 -19.60 -1.69
N PHE A 61 -0.55 -19.41 -1.56
CA PHE A 61 0.36 -19.09 -2.64
C PHE A 61 1.22 -20.28 -3.02
N TYR A 62 1.70 -20.25 -4.28
CA TYR A 62 2.57 -21.27 -4.83
C TYR A 62 3.71 -20.62 -5.60
N ARG A 63 4.90 -21.21 -5.58
CA ARG A 63 6.10 -20.67 -6.24
C ARG A 63 5.91 -20.46 -7.75
N ASN A 64 5.12 -21.29 -8.42
CA ASN A 64 4.86 -21.15 -9.87
C ASN A 64 4.14 -19.84 -10.23
N GLN A 65 3.43 -19.20 -9.28
CA GLN A 65 2.79 -17.90 -9.51
C GLN A 65 3.81 -16.78 -9.72
N THR A 66 5.05 -16.93 -9.25
CA THR A 66 6.10 -15.92 -9.47
C THR A 66 6.65 -15.91 -10.91
N ALA A 67 6.32 -16.92 -11.73
CA ALA A 67 6.70 -16.95 -13.13
C ALA A 67 5.90 -15.97 -14.03
N THR A 68 4.79 -15.45 -13.54
CA THR A 68 3.87 -14.56 -14.25
C THR A 68 3.72 -13.23 -13.51
N PRO A 69 4.64 -12.25 -13.67
CA PRO A 69 4.76 -11.06 -12.83
C PRO A 69 3.52 -10.16 -12.83
N TYR A 70 2.68 -10.26 -13.87
CA TYR A 70 1.50 -9.41 -14.02
C TYR A 70 0.18 -10.09 -13.65
N GLU A 71 0.19 -11.34 -13.18
CA GLU A 71 -0.97 -11.94 -12.55
C GLU A 71 -1.32 -11.23 -11.24
N ARG A 72 -2.54 -11.48 -10.75
CA ARG A 72 -3.04 -10.82 -9.53
C ARG A 72 -3.27 -11.83 -8.43
N VAL A 73 -2.89 -11.44 -7.23
CA VAL A 73 -3.12 -12.21 -6.01
C VAL A 73 -3.86 -11.36 -4.96
N PRO A 74 -4.57 -11.97 -4.00
CA PRO A 74 -5.28 -11.23 -2.97
C PRO A 74 -4.33 -10.39 -2.09
N LEU A 75 -4.58 -9.08 -2.02
CA LEU A 75 -3.72 -8.13 -1.29
C LEU A 75 -3.61 -8.47 0.19
N HIS A 76 -4.72 -8.78 0.86
CA HIS A 76 -4.73 -9.11 2.30
C HIS A 76 -3.84 -10.31 2.62
N ARG A 77 -3.86 -11.36 1.76
CA ARG A 77 -3.01 -12.54 1.94
C ARG A 77 -1.54 -12.20 1.76
N TYR A 78 -1.22 -11.37 0.77
CA TYR A 78 0.14 -10.92 0.53
C TYR A 78 0.68 -10.12 1.72
N VAL A 79 -0.07 -9.13 2.21
CA VAL A 79 0.32 -8.31 3.36
C VAL A 79 0.49 -9.17 4.62
N SER A 80 -0.46 -10.07 4.88
CA SER A 80 -0.38 -10.99 6.04
C SER A 80 0.81 -11.95 5.92
N LEU A 81 1.11 -12.45 4.73
CA LEU A 81 2.29 -13.27 4.45
C LEU A 81 3.58 -12.51 4.74
N LEU A 82 3.69 -11.26 4.26
CA LEU A 82 4.87 -10.42 4.44
C LEU A 82 5.12 -10.13 5.94
N GLU A 83 4.10 -9.76 6.68
CA GLU A 83 4.17 -9.55 8.13
C GLU A 83 4.52 -10.85 8.89
N HIS A 84 3.97 -11.99 8.47
CA HIS A 84 4.30 -13.28 9.08
C HIS A 84 5.75 -13.70 8.77
N ALA A 85 6.19 -13.52 7.52
CA ALA A 85 7.57 -13.82 7.12
C ALA A 85 8.59 -13.02 7.95
N ALA A 86 8.34 -11.72 8.13
CA ALA A 86 9.20 -10.87 8.96
C ALA A 86 9.35 -11.39 10.39
N ARG A 87 8.24 -11.80 11.01
CA ARG A 87 8.26 -12.38 12.37
C ARG A 87 8.89 -13.78 12.42
N LYS A 88 8.49 -14.67 11.50
CA LYS A 88 8.92 -16.08 11.48
C LYS A 88 10.42 -16.23 11.27
N PHE A 89 11.01 -15.36 10.48
CA PHE A 89 12.43 -15.42 10.14
C PHE A 89 13.28 -14.38 10.89
N ASP A 90 12.70 -13.73 11.91
CA ASP A 90 13.36 -12.70 12.72
C ASP A 90 14.00 -11.58 11.86
N ARG A 91 13.25 -11.13 10.87
CA ARG A 91 13.65 -10.05 9.94
C ARG A 91 12.74 -8.82 10.09
N PRO A 92 12.89 -8.05 11.17
CA PRO A 92 12.00 -6.94 11.47
C PRO A 92 12.01 -5.83 10.40
N TYR A 93 13.04 -5.79 9.55
CA TYR A 93 13.20 -4.82 8.45
C TYR A 93 13.00 -5.46 7.06
N LEU A 94 12.32 -6.60 6.98
CA LEU A 94 12.15 -7.33 5.71
C LEU A 94 11.58 -6.44 4.59
N GLY A 95 10.53 -5.66 4.89
CA GLY A 95 9.95 -4.74 3.92
C GLY A 95 10.94 -3.66 3.47
N LEU A 96 11.67 -3.05 4.41
CA LEU A 96 12.69 -2.05 4.08
C LEU A 96 13.81 -2.65 3.20
N GLU A 97 14.27 -3.85 3.53
CA GLU A 97 15.33 -4.56 2.79
C GLU A 97 14.88 -4.91 1.37
N MET A 98 13.66 -5.42 1.22
CA MET A 98 13.05 -5.65 -0.09
C MET A 98 12.95 -4.36 -0.90
N GLY A 99 12.46 -3.28 -0.31
CA GLY A 99 12.35 -1.98 -0.97
C GLY A 99 13.69 -1.37 -1.34
N ALA A 100 14.74 -1.67 -0.57
CA ALA A 100 16.10 -1.25 -0.87
C ALA A 100 16.70 -1.92 -2.14
N GLN A 101 16.10 -3.03 -2.58
CA GLN A 101 16.50 -3.77 -3.79
C GLN A 101 15.48 -3.60 -4.92
N PHE A 102 14.29 -3.09 -4.63
CA PHE A 102 13.21 -2.92 -5.60
C PHE A 102 13.25 -1.52 -6.24
N GLY A 103 14.11 -1.35 -7.23
CA GLY A 103 14.30 -0.10 -7.95
C GLY A 103 13.65 -0.08 -9.34
N LEU A 104 14.21 0.70 -10.24
CA LEU A 104 13.69 0.87 -11.60
C LEU A 104 13.77 -0.41 -12.43
N GLU A 105 14.81 -1.23 -12.24
CA GLU A 105 15.04 -2.44 -13.02
C GLU A 105 13.93 -3.46 -12.78
N GLU A 106 13.47 -3.59 -11.54
CA GLU A 106 12.40 -4.49 -11.12
C GLU A 106 11.04 -4.08 -11.69
N MET A 107 10.89 -2.80 -12.07
CA MET A 107 9.67 -2.30 -12.71
C MET A 107 9.54 -2.72 -14.18
N GLY A 108 10.55 -3.39 -14.76
CA GLY A 108 10.51 -3.90 -16.13
C GLY A 108 10.25 -2.80 -17.17
N PRO A 109 9.23 -2.94 -18.05
CA PRO A 109 8.95 -1.96 -19.09
C PRO A 109 8.63 -0.55 -18.56
N PHE A 110 8.17 -0.41 -17.31
CA PHE A 110 7.89 0.89 -16.70
C PHE A 110 9.17 1.70 -16.43
N HIS A 111 10.33 1.03 -16.29
CA HIS A 111 11.62 1.72 -16.22
C HIS A 111 11.79 2.70 -17.40
N ALA A 112 11.54 2.23 -18.63
CA ALA A 112 11.66 3.08 -19.82
C ALA A 112 10.68 4.26 -19.79
N LEU A 113 9.44 4.06 -19.32
CA LEU A 113 8.45 5.12 -19.16
C LEU A 113 8.92 6.19 -18.16
N PHE A 114 9.43 5.77 -17.01
CA PHE A 114 9.86 6.69 -15.95
C PHE A 114 11.09 7.49 -16.37
N VAL A 115 12.03 6.88 -17.08
CA VAL A 115 13.17 7.60 -17.67
C VAL A 115 12.72 8.59 -18.75
N ALA A 116 11.77 8.18 -19.63
CA ALA A 116 11.24 9.04 -20.69
C ALA A 116 10.38 10.20 -20.15
N ALA A 117 9.92 10.15 -18.91
CA ALA A 117 9.15 11.21 -18.27
C ALA A 117 9.94 12.53 -18.14
N GLY A 118 11.26 12.47 -18.03
CA GLY A 118 12.15 13.62 -18.08
C GLY A 118 12.29 14.43 -16.80
N SER A 119 11.43 14.24 -15.79
CA SER A 119 11.52 14.84 -14.46
C SER A 119 10.91 13.94 -13.42
N LEU A 120 11.29 14.11 -12.13
CA LEU A 120 10.69 13.34 -11.05
C LEU A 120 9.19 13.58 -10.92
N ARG A 121 8.71 14.81 -11.15
CA ARG A 121 7.30 15.13 -11.13
C ARG A 121 6.54 14.34 -12.18
N ALA A 122 6.99 14.36 -13.43
CA ALA A 122 6.36 13.61 -14.51
C ALA A 122 6.45 12.09 -14.32
N THR A 123 7.48 11.60 -13.63
CA THR A 123 7.57 10.20 -13.20
C THR A 123 6.50 9.85 -12.17
N LEU A 124 6.30 10.70 -11.16
CA LEU A 124 5.24 10.51 -10.16
C LEU A 124 3.84 10.55 -10.78
N ASP A 125 3.60 11.45 -11.74
CA ASP A 125 2.34 11.52 -12.49
C ASP A 125 2.10 10.22 -13.27
N SER A 126 3.13 9.72 -13.97
CA SER A 126 3.06 8.45 -14.69
C SER A 126 2.84 7.28 -13.73
N PHE A 127 3.50 7.26 -12.56
CA PHE A 127 3.30 6.22 -11.55
C PHE A 127 1.87 6.24 -11.03
N GLY A 128 1.32 7.41 -10.73
CA GLY A 128 -0.07 7.58 -10.28
C GLY A 128 -1.08 7.08 -11.31
N MET A 129 -0.83 7.32 -12.60
CA MET A 129 -1.68 6.84 -13.71
C MET A 129 -1.82 5.30 -13.70
N PHE A 130 -0.78 4.58 -13.35
CA PHE A 130 -0.77 3.11 -13.35
C PHE A 130 -1.02 2.47 -11.98
N GLN A 131 -1.26 3.26 -10.93
CA GLN A 131 -1.39 2.75 -9.56
C GLN A 131 -2.43 1.63 -9.43
N GLY A 132 -3.63 1.80 -9.96
CA GLY A 132 -4.68 0.79 -9.92
C GLY A 132 -4.36 -0.49 -10.70
N HIS A 133 -3.41 -0.44 -11.64
CA HIS A 133 -2.92 -1.62 -12.35
C HIS A 133 -1.94 -2.46 -11.53
N TRP A 134 -1.22 -1.84 -10.57
CA TRP A 134 -0.29 -2.55 -9.68
C TRP A 134 -1.01 -3.17 -8.50
N GLN A 135 -1.77 -2.35 -7.81
CA GLN A 135 -2.44 -2.72 -6.56
C GLN A 135 -3.78 -2.00 -6.48
N THR A 136 -4.87 -2.75 -6.35
CA THR A 136 -6.21 -2.18 -6.21
C THR A 136 -6.52 -1.82 -4.75
N ARG A 137 -7.48 -0.94 -4.51
CA ARG A 137 -7.89 -0.49 -3.17
C ARG A 137 -6.73 0.16 -2.39
N THR A 138 -5.88 0.86 -3.12
CA THR A 138 -4.75 1.60 -2.58
C THR A 138 -4.74 2.98 -3.21
N SER A 139 -4.54 4.02 -2.42
CA SER A 139 -4.30 5.37 -2.93
C SER A 139 -2.81 5.67 -2.99
N LEU A 140 -2.43 6.36 -4.05
CA LEU A 140 -1.14 7.01 -4.20
C LEU A 140 -1.42 8.45 -4.64
N ASP A 141 -1.40 9.36 -3.68
CA ASP A 141 -1.78 10.74 -3.89
C ASP A 141 -0.54 11.64 -3.91
N VAL A 142 -0.44 12.50 -4.92
CA VAL A 142 0.63 13.50 -5.04
C VAL A 142 0.03 14.89 -4.79
N THR A 143 0.39 15.51 -3.67
CA THR A 143 -0.13 16.82 -3.25
C THR A 143 0.96 17.86 -3.24
N ALA A 144 0.87 18.84 -4.14
CA ALA A 144 1.81 19.97 -4.20
C ALA A 144 1.40 21.08 -3.24
N GLN A 145 2.38 21.65 -2.54
CA GLN A 145 2.33 22.86 -1.74
C GLN A 145 3.32 23.88 -2.30
N ALA A 146 3.45 25.06 -1.65
CA ALA A 146 4.31 26.14 -2.15
C ALA A 146 5.77 25.69 -2.40
N GLU A 147 6.40 25.04 -1.44
CA GLU A 147 7.81 24.65 -1.49
C GLU A 147 8.03 23.14 -1.60
N THR A 148 7.01 22.34 -1.28
CA THR A 148 7.11 20.90 -1.16
C THR A 148 5.99 20.17 -1.90
N THR A 149 6.27 18.93 -2.26
CA THR A 149 5.26 17.96 -2.72
C THR A 149 5.32 16.75 -1.82
N THR A 150 4.16 16.29 -1.43
CA THR A 150 3.99 15.07 -0.62
C THR A 150 3.43 13.95 -1.49
N LEU A 151 4.14 12.84 -1.55
CA LEU A 151 3.62 11.57 -2.06
C LEU A 151 3.06 10.80 -0.88
N SER A 152 1.77 10.46 -0.92
CA SER A 152 1.06 9.73 0.14
C SER A 152 0.64 8.36 -0.37
N TYR A 153 0.98 7.31 0.35
CA TYR A 153 0.59 5.92 0.07
C TYR A 153 -0.29 5.37 1.18
N ARG A 154 -1.39 4.72 0.81
CA ARG A 154 -2.31 4.12 1.78
C ARG A 154 -3.11 2.96 1.19
N ILE A 155 -3.13 1.82 1.88
CA ILE A 155 -4.12 0.76 1.64
C ILE A 155 -5.46 1.24 2.22
N GLN A 156 -6.49 1.32 1.39
CA GLN A 156 -7.80 1.87 1.78
C GLN A 156 -8.56 0.94 2.74
N ASN A 157 -8.39 -0.38 2.60
CA ASN A 157 -9.04 -1.34 3.49
C ASN A 157 -8.35 -1.34 4.87
N ARG A 158 -9.04 -0.80 5.88
CA ARG A 158 -8.54 -0.71 7.27
C ARG A 158 -8.39 -2.07 7.95
N ALA A 159 -9.10 -3.10 7.47
CA ALA A 159 -9.00 -4.45 8.02
C ALA A 159 -7.66 -5.14 7.68
N ILE A 160 -6.95 -4.65 6.66
CA ILE A 160 -5.59 -5.12 6.34
C ILE A 160 -4.60 -4.47 7.32
N TRP A 161 -4.44 -5.10 8.47
CA TRP A 161 -3.57 -4.65 9.55
C TRP A 161 -3.03 -5.86 10.35
N PRO A 162 -1.75 -5.89 10.82
CA PRO A 162 -0.71 -4.89 10.56
C PRO A 162 -0.24 -4.87 9.10
N ARG A 163 0.36 -3.76 8.67
CA ARG A 163 0.88 -3.54 7.30
C ARG A 163 2.18 -2.74 7.28
N SER A 164 2.98 -2.86 8.34
CA SER A 164 4.23 -2.11 8.49
C SER A 164 5.28 -2.51 7.46
N GLN A 165 5.38 -3.80 7.17
CA GLN A 165 6.34 -4.31 6.18
C GLN A 165 5.98 -3.85 4.75
N ASP A 166 4.70 -3.85 4.39
CA ASP A 166 4.21 -3.34 3.11
C ASP A 166 4.46 -1.83 2.97
N ALA A 167 4.19 -1.05 4.02
CA ALA A 167 4.45 0.38 4.04
C ALA A 167 5.94 0.69 3.86
N GLU A 168 6.81 0.00 4.58
CA GLU A 168 8.26 0.19 4.47
C GLU A 168 8.80 -0.26 3.12
N PHE A 169 8.32 -1.39 2.60
CA PHE A 169 8.65 -1.84 1.25
C PHE A 169 8.30 -0.80 0.19
N THR A 170 7.08 -0.32 0.20
CA THR A 170 6.59 0.65 -0.78
C THR A 170 7.36 1.97 -0.69
N MET A 171 7.49 2.54 0.52
CA MET A 171 8.18 3.82 0.70
C MET A 171 9.68 3.72 0.37
N ALA A 172 10.33 2.60 0.70
CA ALA A 172 11.73 2.37 0.38
C ALA A 172 11.96 2.20 -1.12
N GLY A 173 11.12 1.40 -1.81
CA GLY A 173 11.18 1.22 -3.25
C GLY A 173 10.94 2.54 -4.00
N MET A 174 9.93 3.32 -3.60
CA MET A 174 9.67 4.65 -4.17
C MET A 174 10.86 5.59 -3.97
N ALA A 175 11.43 5.63 -2.78
CA ALA A 175 12.61 6.46 -2.49
C ALA A 175 13.83 6.03 -3.32
N LEU A 176 14.03 4.71 -3.52
CA LEU A 176 15.11 4.18 -4.35
C LEU A 176 14.92 4.56 -5.83
N MET A 177 13.73 4.34 -6.39
CA MET A 177 13.41 4.70 -7.78
C MET A 177 13.61 6.20 -8.04
N LEU A 178 13.10 7.06 -7.15
CA LEU A 178 13.29 8.51 -7.25
C LEU A 178 14.76 8.90 -7.15
N LYS A 179 15.53 8.26 -6.26
CA LYS A 179 16.97 8.48 -6.11
C LYS A 179 17.76 8.07 -7.36
N GLN A 180 17.36 6.99 -8.04
CA GLN A 180 18.02 6.52 -9.27
C GLN A 180 17.82 7.50 -10.44
N LEU A 181 16.70 8.22 -10.47
CA LEU A 181 16.38 9.23 -11.50
C LEU A 181 16.87 10.63 -11.13
N ALA A 182 16.99 10.92 -9.84
CA ALA A 182 17.36 12.23 -9.32
C ALA A 182 18.85 12.57 -9.53
N THR A 183 19.16 13.84 -9.25
CA THR A 183 20.57 14.27 -9.17
C THR A 183 21.30 13.60 -8.00
N PRO A 184 22.61 13.37 -8.11
CA PRO A 184 23.40 12.81 -7.03
C PRO A 184 23.19 13.53 -5.69
N GLY A 185 22.99 12.75 -4.64
CA GLY A 185 22.75 13.29 -3.29
C GLY A 185 21.30 13.60 -2.96
N TRP A 186 20.36 13.38 -3.86
CA TRP A 186 18.93 13.55 -3.58
C TRP A 186 18.48 12.69 -2.38
N LYS A 187 17.57 13.27 -1.60
CA LYS A 187 16.90 12.61 -0.48
C LYS A 187 15.56 13.31 -0.19
N PRO A 188 14.59 12.65 0.40
CA PRO A 188 13.38 13.32 0.87
C PRO A 188 13.71 14.33 1.98
N ILE A 189 12.80 15.25 2.25
CA ILE A 189 12.87 16.17 3.41
C ILE A 189 12.60 15.39 4.69
N GLU A 190 11.52 14.60 4.68
CA GLU A 190 11.11 13.72 5.77
C GLU A 190 10.25 12.56 5.23
N VAL A 191 10.10 11.50 6.04
CA VAL A 191 9.31 10.31 5.75
C VAL A 191 8.35 10.04 6.89
N HIS A 192 7.10 9.78 6.56
CA HIS A 192 6.06 9.45 7.55
C HIS A 192 5.60 8.01 7.39
N PHE A 193 5.28 7.36 8.51
CA PHE A 193 4.67 6.05 8.55
C PHE A 193 3.40 6.03 9.41
N GLU A 194 2.39 5.28 8.99
CA GLU A 194 1.16 5.05 9.77
C GLU A 194 1.46 4.27 11.06
N HIS A 195 2.39 3.35 11.02
CA HIS A 195 2.74 2.49 12.17
C HIS A 195 3.76 3.14 13.10
N SER A 196 3.90 2.57 14.28
CA SER A 196 4.93 2.96 15.25
C SER A 196 6.31 2.54 14.74
N ILE A 197 7.27 3.45 14.84
CA ILE A 197 8.68 3.20 14.49
C ILE A 197 9.58 3.07 15.72
N VAL A 198 9.00 2.97 16.92
CA VAL A 198 9.74 2.89 18.19
C VAL A 198 10.78 1.76 18.13
N GLY A 199 12.04 2.12 18.41
CA GLY A 199 13.19 1.22 18.34
C GLY A 199 13.72 0.95 16.92
N ARG A 200 13.15 1.59 15.89
CA ARG A 200 13.53 1.42 14.48
C ARG A 200 14.00 2.73 13.83
N GLU A 201 13.92 3.84 14.55
CA GLU A 201 14.14 5.20 14.07
C GLU A 201 15.50 5.33 13.37
N GLN A 202 16.57 4.94 14.06
CA GLN A 202 17.94 5.08 13.54
C GLN A 202 18.17 4.32 12.22
N THR A 203 17.58 3.12 12.08
CA THR A 203 17.73 2.32 10.86
C THR A 203 16.98 2.94 9.69
N LEU A 204 15.75 3.38 9.93
CA LEU A 204 14.92 4.05 8.93
C LEU A 204 15.54 5.40 8.51
N GLU A 205 15.95 6.24 9.45
CA GLU A 205 16.60 7.52 9.15
C GLU A 205 17.92 7.36 8.38
N ARG A 206 18.68 6.32 8.71
CA ARG A 206 19.93 6.01 7.98
C ARG A 206 19.62 5.62 6.53
N PHE A 207 18.58 4.82 6.31
CA PHE A 207 18.18 4.39 4.97
C PHE A 207 17.69 5.57 4.13
N PHE A 208 16.70 6.32 4.62
CA PHE A 208 16.12 7.46 3.89
C PHE A 208 17.03 8.69 3.87
N ARG A 209 18.02 8.76 4.77
CA ARG A 209 18.89 9.92 5.00
C ARG A 209 18.08 11.18 5.33
N ALA A 210 16.96 11.02 6.00
CA ALA A 210 16.00 12.05 6.37
C ALA A 210 15.33 11.68 7.71
N PRO A 211 14.77 12.65 8.45
CA PRO A 211 13.93 12.38 9.60
C PRO A 211 12.77 11.45 9.26
N VAL A 212 12.46 10.51 10.16
CA VAL A 212 11.33 9.57 10.00
C VAL A 212 10.38 9.72 11.18
N ILE A 213 9.09 9.83 10.90
CA ILE A 213 8.04 10.09 11.89
C ILE A 213 7.00 8.99 11.80
N GLY A 214 6.80 8.26 12.89
CA GLY A 214 5.78 7.21 13.00
C GLY A 214 4.43 7.71 13.51
N ASN A 215 3.42 6.83 13.55
CA ASN A 215 2.07 7.10 14.04
C ASN A 215 1.37 8.25 13.30
N GLN A 216 1.59 8.36 12.01
CA GLN A 216 0.99 9.36 11.15
C GLN A 216 -0.29 8.84 10.48
N VAL A 217 -1.06 9.72 9.85
CA VAL A 217 -2.34 9.37 9.19
C VAL A 217 -2.15 8.61 7.87
N ALA A 218 -0.96 8.70 7.27
CA ALA A 218 -0.60 8.02 6.02
C ALA A 218 0.91 7.81 5.94
N ASN A 219 1.35 6.91 5.06
CA ASN A 219 2.76 6.77 4.72
C ASN A 219 3.11 7.83 3.68
N GLN A 220 4.15 8.64 3.92
CA GLN A 220 4.44 9.81 3.07
C GLN A 220 5.93 10.00 2.83
N LEU A 221 6.26 10.44 1.60
CA LEU A 221 7.55 11.06 1.27
C LEU A 221 7.31 12.55 1.01
N VAL A 222 7.96 13.41 1.79
CA VAL A 222 7.93 14.86 1.58
C VAL A 222 9.18 15.28 0.82
N MET A 223 9.00 15.98 -0.29
CA MET A 223 10.07 16.31 -1.25
C MET A 223 10.05 17.79 -1.61
N ARG A 224 11.18 18.35 -2.02
CA ARG A 224 11.25 19.73 -2.52
C ARG A 224 10.73 19.82 -3.94
N ASN A 225 9.94 20.84 -4.24
CA ASN A 225 9.47 21.11 -5.60
C ASN A 225 10.64 21.33 -6.55
N SER A 226 11.68 22.06 -6.13
CA SER A 226 12.88 22.31 -6.93
C SER A 226 13.61 21.04 -7.39
N ASP A 227 13.53 19.96 -6.61
CA ASP A 227 14.11 18.68 -6.99
C ASP A 227 13.22 17.93 -7.97
N LEU A 228 11.89 18.01 -7.79
CA LEU A 228 10.90 17.33 -8.63
C LEU A 228 10.82 17.93 -10.03
N ASP A 229 10.95 19.26 -10.13
CA ASP A 229 10.79 20.01 -11.39
C ASP A 229 12.08 20.05 -12.21
N ARG A 230 13.18 19.58 -11.64
CA ARG A 230 14.46 19.50 -12.34
C ARG A 230 14.41 18.45 -13.43
N GLN A 231 14.80 18.86 -14.65
CA GLN A 231 14.91 17.93 -15.77
C GLN A 231 16.06 16.96 -15.55
N PHE A 232 15.87 15.70 -15.94
CA PHE A 232 16.94 14.70 -15.94
C PHE A 232 18.08 15.16 -16.84
N SER A 233 19.31 14.84 -16.46
CA SER A 233 20.47 15.15 -17.29
C SER A 233 20.34 14.48 -18.66
N ARG A 234 20.72 15.17 -19.74
CA ARG A 234 20.71 14.65 -21.12
C ARG A 234 21.44 13.31 -21.31
N ALA A 235 22.31 12.95 -20.37
CA ALA A 235 23.02 11.66 -20.42
C ALA A 235 22.10 10.45 -20.13
N SER A 236 20.94 10.66 -19.51
CA SER A 236 19.99 9.60 -19.16
C SER A 236 18.74 9.54 -20.06
N GLY A 237 18.66 10.31 -21.12
CA GLY A 237 17.55 10.20 -22.08
C GLY A 237 16.94 11.55 -22.47
N PHE A 238 16.56 11.65 -23.71
CA PHE A 238 15.74 12.73 -24.22
C PHE A 238 14.39 12.73 -23.46
N GLN A 239 13.93 13.91 -23.09
CA GLN A 239 12.51 14.13 -22.84
C GLN A 239 11.78 13.91 -24.19
N ASP A 240 11.52 12.65 -24.50
CA ASP A 240 10.82 12.29 -25.70
C ASP A 240 9.35 12.07 -25.36
N THR A 241 8.59 13.18 -25.42
CA THR A 241 7.14 13.16 -25.20
C THR A 241 6.45 12.14 -26.09
N ARG A 242 7.02 11.87 -27.27
CA ARG A 242 6.51 10.90 -28.21
C ARG A 242 6.77 9.47 -27.74
N LEU A 243 7.99 9.20 -27.25
CA LEU A 243 8.34 7.91 -26.66
C LEU A 243 7.49 7.64 -25.42
N LYS A 244 7.34 8.64 -24.53
CA LYS A 244 6.47 8.55 -23.35
C LYS A 244 5.06 8.14 -23.74
N SER A 245 4.42 8.83 -24.69
CA SER A 245 3.05 8.52 -25.11
C SER A 245 2.92 7.12 -25.72
N VAL A 246 3.91 6.68 -26.51
CA VAL A 246 3.92 5.33 -27.08
C VAL A 246 4.05 4.27 -25.97
N LEU A 247 4.93 4.50 -25.00
CA LEU A 247 5.11 3.60 -23.85
C LEU A 247 3.84 3.53 -22.99
N GLU A 248 3.20 4.66 -22.74
CA GLU A 248 1.91 4.70 -22.00
C GLU A 248 0.85 3.84 -22.69
N CYS A 249 0.67 3.97 -24.01
CA CYS A 249 -0.27 3.13 -24.77
C CYS A 249 0.08 1.63 -24.65
N HIS A 250 1.33 1.26 -24.88
CA HIS A 250 1.74 -0.14 -24.78
C HIS A 250 1.60 -0.72 -23.37
N LEU A 251 1.88 0.08 -22.36
CA LEU A 251 1.76 -0.37 -20.97
C LEU A 251 0.30 -0.52 -20.56
N LEU A 252 -0.59 0.36 -21.03
CA LEU A 252 -2.03 0.19 -20.81
C LEU A 252 -2.53 -1.10 -21.46
N ASP A 253 -2.11 -1.41 -22.69
CA ASP A 253 -2.45 -2.66 -23.37
C ASP A 253 -1.89 -3.88 -22.60
N LEU A 254 -0.63 -3.83 -22.16
CA LEU A 254 0.02 -4.90 -21.41
C LEU A 254 -0.65 -5.18 -20.06
N MET A 255 -0.98 -4.12 -19.34
CA MET A 255 -1.58 -4.22 -17.99
C MET A 255 -3.06 -4.60 -18.04
N GLY A 256 -3.69 -4.45 -19.21
CA GLY A 256 -5.12 -4.64 -19.39
C GLY A 256 -5.96 -3.53 -18.73
N PRO A 257 -7.27 -3.65 -18.74
CA PRO A 257 -8.14 -2.64 -18.14
C PRO A 257 -7.87 -2.52 -16.63
N GLU A 258 -7.90 -1.29 -16.15
CA GLU A 258 -7.89 -1.06 -14.71
C GLU A 258 -9.09 -1.77 -14.09
N ILE A 259 -8.85 -2.57 -13.05
CA ILE A 259 -9.96 -3.13 -12.29
C ILE A 259 -10.53 -2.00 -11.46
N THR A 260 -11.57 -1.37 -11.99
CA THR A 260 -12.36 -0.41 -11.22
C THR A 260 -13.14 -1.20 -10.18
N VAL A 261 -12.56 -1.39 -9.03
CA VAL A 261 -13.28 -1.89 -7.87
C VAL A 261 -14.24 -0.78 -7.48
N THR A 262 -15.51 -1.01 -7.67
CA THR A 262 -16.55 -0.06 -7.23
C THR A 262 -16.34 0.15 -5.73
N LYS A 263 -15.97 1.37 -5.35
CA LYS A 263 -15.78 1.70 -3.92
C LYS A 263 -17.07 1.39 -3.19
N ALA A 264 -16.97 0.70 -2.06
CA ALA A 264 -18.09 0.53 -1.17
C ALA A 264 -18.70 1.90 -0.81
N VAL A 265 -19.99 1.97 -0.64
CA VAL A 265 -20.65 3.26 -0.30
C VAL A 265 -20.10 3.79 1.01
N THR A 266 -19.78 2.92 1.94
CA THR A 266 -19.12 3.25 3.21
C THR A 266 -17.81 4.02 2.98
N GLU A 267 -16.95 3.56 2.06
CA GLU A 267 -15.68 4.23 1.75
C GLU A 267 -15.88 5.57 1.04
N GLN A 268 -16.85 5.63 0.11
CA GLN A 268 -17.20 6.89 -0.56
C GLN A 268 -17.66 7.94 0.46
N VAL A 269 -18.43 7.51 1.47
CA VAL A 269 -18.88 8.37 2.57
C VAL A 269 -17.70 8.80 3.43
N GLU A 270 -16.80 7.90 3.83
CA GLU A 270 -15.60 8.23 4.61
C GLU A 270 -14.73 9.27 3.91
N GLU A 271 -14.48 9.08 2.62
CA GLU A 271 -13.71 10.06 1.84
C GLU A 271 -14.40 11.41 1.74
N ALA A 272 -15.71 11.42 1.50
CA ALA A 272 -16.49 12.64 1.41
C ALA A 272 -16.49 13.39 2.76
N ILE A 273 -16.61 12.66 3.88
CA ILE A 273 -16.47 13.19 5.23
C ILE A 273 -15.07 13.80 5.43
N ALA A 274 -14.02 13.04 5.15
CA ALA A 274 -12.64 13.48 5.34
C ALA A 274 -12.30 14.76 4.57
N ARG A 275 -12.80 14.90 3.33
CA ARG A 275 -12.60 16.09 2.50
C ARG A 275 -13.34 17.33 3.02
N ARG A 276 -14.43 17.15 3.74
CA ARG A 276 -15.30 18.23 4.23
C ARG A 276 -15.11 18.57 5.69
N LEU A 277 -14.50 17.72 6.47
CA LEU A 277 -14.29 17.89 7.89
C LEU A 277 -13.56 19.20 8.18
N GLY A 278 -14.17 20.04 9.03
CA GLY A 278 -13.65 21.38 9.35
C GLY A 278 -13.84 22.46 8.26
N ARG A 279 -14.46 22.13 7.11
CA ARG A 279 -14.65 23.07 5.97
C ARG A 279 -16.11 23.27 5.58
N ALA A 280 -16.94 22.25 5.76
CA ALA A 280 -18.34 22.27 5.35
C ALA A 280 -19.17 21.30 6.22
N PRO A 281 -20.50 21.40 6.22
CA PRO A 281 -21.36 20.49 6.97
C PRO A 281 -21.12 19.03 6.59
N VAL A 282 -21.12 18.15 7.60
CA VAL A 282 -20.87 16.71 7.48
C VAL A 282 -22.08 15.97 8.07
N ASP A 283 -23.23 16.14 7.43
CA ASP A 283 -24.45 15.40 7.72
C ASP A 283 -24.82 14.47 6.54
N CYS A 284 -25.78 13.57 6.78
CA CYS A 284 -26.16 12.57 5.80
C CYS A 284 -26.69 13.17 4.47
N ASP A 285 -27.37 14.30 4.55
CA ASP A 285 -27.98 14.94 3.38
C ASP A 285 -26.89 15.65 2.54
N SER A 286 -25.97 16.35 3.19
CA SER A 286 -24.85 17.03 2.53
C SER A 286 -23.85 16.04 1.91
N ILE A 287 -23.59 14.91 2.55
CA ILE A 287 -22.73 13.86 1.99
C ILE A 287 -23.44 13.13 0.83
N ALA A 288 -24.74 12.84 0.97
CA ALA A 288 -25.52 12.25 -0.13
C ALA A 288 -25.51 13.11 -1.40
N LEU A 289 -25.59 14.44 -1.24
CA LEU A 289 -25.49 15.38 -2.35
C LEU A 289 -24.11 15.34 -3.03
N VAL A 290 -23.02 15.22 -2.26
CA VAL A 290 -21.66 15.08 -2.81
C VAL A 290 -21.50 13.78 -3.60
N LEU A 291 -22.18 12.72 -3.17
CA LEU A 291 -22.16 11.42 -3.83
C LEU A 291 -23.24 11.29 -4.92
N GLU A 292 -23.88 12.38 -5.29
CA GLU A 292 -24.92 12.45 -6.34
C GLU A 292 -26.05 11.46 -6.13
N MET A 293 -26.46 11.27 -4.89
CA MET A 293 -27.54 10.35 -4.52
C MET A 293 -28.50 10.97 -3.47
N SER A 294 -29.68 10.38 -3.29
CA SER A 294 -30.57 10.80 -2.21
C SER A 294 -30.10 10.26 -0.86
N ALA A 295 -30.34 10.98 0.22
CA ALA A 295 -30.04 10.50 1.58
C ALA A 295 -30.73 9.16 1.92
N ARG A 296 -31.91 8.90 1.35
CA ARG A 296 -32.59 7.61 1.46
C ARG A 296 -31.79 6.49 0.77
N SER A 297 -31.29 6.73 -0.44
CA SER A 297 -30.45 5.79 -1.18
C SER A 297 -29.14 5.54 -0.46
N LEU A 298 -28.53 6.60 0.08
CA LEU A 298 -27.30 6.51 0.86
C LEU A 298 -27.49 5.63 2.11
N ARG A 299 -28.51 5.89 2.92
CA ARG A 299 -28.81 5.07 4.11
C ARG A 299 -29.10 3.62 3.78
N ARG A 300 -29.85 3.34 2.69
CA ARG A 300 -30.13 1.99 2.26
C ARG A 300 -28.87 1.24 1.87
N ARG A 301 -28.00 1.85 1.04
CA ARG A 301 -26.74 1.22 0.59
C ARG A 301 -25.75 1.00 1.74
N LEU A 302 -25.65 1.95 2.67
CA LEU A 302 -24.85 1.74 3.90
C LEU A 302 -25.37 0.57 4.71
N MET A 303 -26.71 0.41 4.84
CA MET A 303 -27.31 -0.70 5.56
C MET A 303 -27.09 -2.04 4.84
N GLU A 304 -27.10 -2.06 3.50
CA GLU A 304 -26.76 -3.23 2.68
C GLU A 304 -25.30 -3.66 2.90
N GLU A 305 -24.42 -2.72 3.25
CA GLU A 305 -23.00 -2.94 3.62
C GLU A 305 -22.79 -3.15 5.14
N GLY A 306 -23.86 -3.28 5.91
CA GLY A 306 -23.78 -3.48 7.37
C GLY A 306 -23.34 -2.24 8.18
N ALA A 307 -23.35 -1.06 7.57
CA ALA A 307 -22.94 0.19 8.16
C ALA A 307 -24.11 1.17 8.34
N SER A 308 -23.90 2.18 9.19
CA SER A 308 -24.79 3.34 9.30
C SER A 308 -23.97 4.63 9.13
N PHE A 309 -24.60 5.71 8.67
CA PHE A 309 -23.93 7.01 8.55
C PHE A 309 -23.30 7.45 9.89
N ARG A 310 -23.94 7.14 11.00
CA ARG A 310 -23.44 7.44 12.32
C ARG A 310 -22.20 6.63 12.71
N SER A 311 -22.14 5.36 12.32
CA SER A 311 -20.97 4.50 12.59
C SER A 311 -19.77 4.89 11.74
N VAL A 312 -20.01 5.45 10.54
CA VAL A 312 -18.94 5.93 9.64
C VAL A 312 -18.40 7.29 10.08
N LEU A 313 -19.20 8.09 10.79
CA LEU A 313 -18.80 9.40 11.27
C LEU A 313 -17.95 9.33 12.57
N GLN A 314 -17.92 8.20 13.26
CA GLN A 314 -17.13 7.97 14.48
C GLN A 314 -15.70 7.55 14.16
#